data_587b83df32c1333ded9ab224d9e36773
#
_entry.id   587b83df32c1333ded9ab224d9e36773
#
_cell.length_a   1.000
_cell.length_b   1.000
_cell.length_c   1.000
_cell.angle_alpha   90.00
_cell.angle_beta   90.00
_cell.angle_gamma   90.00
#
_symmetry.space_group_name_H-M   'P 1'
#
loop_
_entity.id
_entity.type
_entity.pdbx_description
1 polymer ?
#
loop_
_entity_poly.entity_id
_entity_poly.type
_entity_poly.pdbx_seq_one_letter_code
_entity_poly.pdbx_strand_id
1 'polypeptide(L)'
;MRFRLRVNLRALALTLAIVPAAFAYEYPLSPSAIRDAYFRGTGPKGTEGDFYAKYIHNFSIPRTAPPVSYDSLETPYLQVAEHARDAVNYDAQDAVEEFLNRDMEFRVFTEVYYRPRRAAAAESGTHDIKVRLLQHDRRIDVEITDRSDLNVFRDAETSQESIGQHVELQCNADKIDSSPLTIEVETPDGQHAETTYDLSEIK
;
A
#
# COMPACT_ATOMS: atom_id res chain seq x y z
N MET A 1 -26.22 68.84 24.54
CA MET A 1 -26.03 67.49 25.05
C MET A 1 -26.01 66.55 23.85
N ARG A 2 -24.81 66.13 23.38
CA ARG A 2 -24.68 65.30 22.17
C ARG A 2 -24.10 63.90 22.57
N PHE A 3 -24.96 62.90 22.58
CA PHE A 3 -24.58 61.54 22.83
C PHE A 3 -23.91 60.97 21.56
N ARG A 4 -22.61 60.56 21.66
CA ARG A 4 -21.91 59.81 20.62
C ARG A 4 -21.99 58.32 20.95
N LEU A 5 -22.83 57.61 20.21
CA LEU A 5 -22.88 56.14 20.22
C LEU A 5 -21.66 55.59 19.46
N ARG A 6 -20.68 55.03 20.19
CA ARG A 6 -19.58 54.26 19.56
C ARG A 6 -20.01 52.81 19.40
N VAL A 7 -20.37 52.46 18.20
CA VAL A 7 -20.60 51.05 17.82
C VAL A 7 -19.22 50.43 17.54
N ASN A 8 -18.77 49.56 18.45
CA ASN A 8 -17.58 48.71 18.20
C ASN A 8 -18.00 47.50 17.37
N LEU A 9 -17.85 47.62 16.08
CA LEU A 9 -17.99 46.47 15.16
C LEU A 9 -16.73 45.63 15.28
N ARG A 10 -16.70 44.63 16.18
CA ARG A 10 -15.73 43.54 16.12
C ARG A 10 -16.23 42.56 15.04
N ALA A 11 -15.71 42.74 13.84
CA ALA A 11 -15.87 41.77 12.77
C ALA A 11 -15.18 40.47 13.20
N LEU A 12 -15.98 39.48 13.60
CA LEU A 12 -15.54 38.10 13.83
C LEU A 12 -15.33 37.48 12.43
N ALA A 13 -14.12 37.59 11.91
CA ALA A 13 -13.73 36.86 10.70
C ALA A 13 -13.64 35.35 11.07
N LEU A 14 -14.73 34.64 10.82
CA LEU A 14 -14.75 33.16 10.85
C LEU A 14 -13.99 32.68 9.61
N THR A 15 -12.68 32.53 9.72
CA THR A 15 -11.89 31.82 8.72
C THR A 15 -12.32 30.35 8.76
N LEU A 16 -13.22 29.96 7.86
CA LEU A 16 -13.44 28.57 7.52
C LEU A 16 -12.11 28.06 6.94
N ALA A 17 -11.29 27.41 7.76
CA ALA A 17 -10.19 26.61 7.27
C ALA A 17 -10.82 25.45 6.49
N ILE A 18 -10.88 25.57 5.16
CA ILE A 18 -11.11 24.44 4.28
C ILE A 18 -9.84 23.60 4.46
N VAL A 19 -9.89 22.65 5.40
CA VAL A 19 -8.90 21.59 5.47
C VAL A 19 -9.08 20.82 4.16
N PRO A 20 -8.09 20.79 3.25
CA PRO A 20 -8.18 19.92 2.10
C PRO A 20 -8.42 18.52 2.66
N ALA A 21 -9.41 17.81 2.13
CA ALA A 21 -9.65 16.42 2.48
C ALA A 21 -8.32 15.69 2.27
N ALA A 22 -7.65 15.37 3.37
CA ALA A 22 -6.37 14.68 3.32
C ALA A 22 -6.59 13.38 2.56
N PHE A 23 -5.68 13.09 1.64
CA PHE A 23 -5.62 11.82 0.96
C PHE A 23 -5.24 10.77 2.02
N ALA A 24 -6.20 10.16 2.64
CA ALA A 24 -6.00 9.16 3.68
C ALA A 24 -6.70 7.87 3.24
N TYR A 25 -6.11 6.76 3.62
CA TYR A 25 -6.78 5.46 3.50
C TYR A 25 -8.18 5.55 4.12
N GLU A 26 -9.18 5.16 3.35
CA GLU A 26 -10.60 5.19 3.71
C GLU A 26 -11.22 3.83 3.43
N TYR A 27 -11.82 3.24 4.44
CA TYR A 27 -12.66 2.06 4.30
C TYR A 27 -13.75 2.05 5.36
N PRO A 28 -15.02 1.76 5.02
CA PRO A 28 -15.54 1.54 3.65
C PRO A 28 -15.44 2.79 2.78
N LEU A 29 -15.29 2.58 1.47
CA LEU A 29 -15.17 3.69 0.52
C LEU A 29 -16.48 4.49 0.44
N SER A 30 -16.38 5.81 0.54
CA SER A 30 -17.51 6.69 0.26
C SER A 30 -17.83 6.73 -1.24
N PRO A 31 -19.07 7.09 -1.66
CA PRO A 31 -19.40 7.26 -3.07
C PRO A 31 -18.51 8.27 -3.80
N SER A 32 -17.98 9.27 -3.08
CA SER A 32 -17.03 10.24 -3.63
C SER A 32 -15.66 9.64 -3.86
N ALA A 33 -15.17 8.79 -2.94
CA ALA A 33 -13.89 8.08 -3.08
C ALA A 33 -13.95 7.08 -4.26
N ILE A 34 -15.06 6.35 -4.41
CA ILE A 34 -15.26 5.42 -5.54
C ILE A 34 -15.24 6.16 -6.88
N ARG A 35 -15.95 7.30 -7.00
CA ARG A 35 -15.92 8.11 -8.23
C ARG A 35 -14.52 8.67 -8.52
N ASP A 36 -13.82 9.13 -7.51
CA ASP A 36 -12.45 9.62 -7.65
C ASP A 36 -11.50 8.51 -8.12
N ALA A 37 -11.61 7.31 -7.56
CA ALA A 37 -10.86 6.13 -7.98
C ALA A 37 -11.16 5.76 -9.44
N TYR A 38 -12.44 5.75 -9.82
CA TYR A 38 -12.84 5.53 -11.20
C TYR A 38 -12.17 6.50 -12.18
N PHE A 39 -12.21 7.82 -11.89
CA PHE A 39 -11.57 8.81 -12.75
C PHE A 39 -10.04 8.72 -12.73
N ARG A 40 -9.44 8.21 -11.68
CA ARG A 40 -8.00 7.90 -11.66
C ARG A 40 -7.66 6.75 -12.60
N GLY A 41 -8.44 5.67 -12.57
CA GLY A 41 -8.24 4.51 -13.43
C GLY A 41 -8.47 4.82 -14.92
N THR A 42 -9.47 5.65 -15.22
CA THR A 42 -9.82 6.03 -16.61
C THR A 42 -9.09 7.28 -17.11
N GLY A 43 -8.19 7.86 -16.32
CA GLY A 43 -7.44 9.08 -16.66
C GLY A 43 -6.53 8.93 -17.88
N PRO A 44 -5.96 10.04 -18.37
CA PRO A 44 -5.06 10.01 -19.52
C PRO A 44 -3.85 9.12 -19.26
N LYS A 45 -3.55 8.23 -20.21
CA LYS A 45 -2.34 7.39 -20.16
C LYS A 45 -1.09 8.26 -20.04
N GLY A 46 -0.22 7.93 -19.10
CA GLY A 46 1.04 8.63 -18.83
C GLY A 46 1.07 9.47 -17.55
N THR A 47 -0.07 9.67 -16.88
CA THR A 47 -0.12 10.25 -15.52
C THR A 47 -0.12 9.15 -14.42
N GLU A 48 -0.10 7.90 -14.82
CA GLU A 48 -0.26 6.74 -13.96
C GLU A 48 0.98 6.50 -13.08
N GLY A 49 2.19 6.79 -13.58
CA GLY A 49 3.43 6.45 -12.89
C GLY A 49 3.55 7.05 -11.49
N ASP A 50 3.26 8.34 -11.33
CA ASP A 50 3.32 9.02 -10.03
C ASP A 50 2.21 8.56 -9.07
N PHE A 51 1.06 8.16 -9.62
CA PHE A 51 -0.05 7.64 -8.84
C PHE A 51 0.29 6.29 -8.23
N TYR A 52 0.78 5.34 -9.04
CA TYR A 52 1.10 3.99 -8.57
C TYR A 52 2.39 3.95 -7.75
N ALA A 53 3.34 4.87 -7.98
CA ALA A 53 4.64 4.86 -7.31
C ALA A 53 4.54 4.89 -5.78
N LYS A 54 3.52 5.52 -5.22
CA LYS A 54 3.32 5.59 -3.76
C LYS A 54 2.83 4.29 -3.13
N TYR A 55 2.35 3.35 -3.94
CA TYR A 55 1.93 2.02 -3.49
C TYR A 55 3.05 1.00 -3.56
N ILE A 56 4.25 1.37 -4.03
CA ILE A 56 5.37 0.47 -4.22
C ILE A 56 6.58 1.01 -3.48
N HIS A 57 7.14 0.22 -2.57
CA HIS A 57 8.38 0.55 -1.89
C HIS A 57 9.46 -0.48 -2.19
N ASN A 58 10.61 0.01 -2.66
CA ASN A 58 11.81 -0.82 -2.77
C ASN A 58 12.51 -0.89 -1.42
N PHE A 59 13.00 -2.06 -1.06
CA PHE A 59 13.77 -2.24 0.16
C PHE A 59 14.98 -3.14 -0.05
N SER A 60 15.89 -3.16 0.93
CA SER A 60 17.09 -3.98 0.92
C SER A 60 17.20 -4.74 2.23
N ILE A 61 17.55 -5.99 2.13
CA ILE A 61 17.98 -6.80 3.27
C ILE A 61 19.51 -6.81 3.34
N PRO A 62 20.13 -7.10 4.51
CA PRO A 62 21.57 -6.96 4.70
C PRO A 62 22.46 -7.67 3.66
N ARG A 63 21.97 -8.74 3.06
CA ARG A 63 22.64 -9.48 1.98
C ARG A 63 21.82 -9.46 0.71
N THR A 64 21.30 -8.29 0.37
CA THR A 64 20.56 -8.12 -0.86
C THR A 64 21.45 -8.32 -2.09
N ALA A 65 20.83 -8.73 -3.15
CA ALA A 65 21.45 -8.85 -4.47
C ALA A 65 20.40 -8.43 -5.52
N PRO A 66 20.85 -8.00 -6.70
CA PRO A 66 19.92 -7.81 -7.81
C PRO A 66 19.12 -9.11 -8.08
N PRO A 67 17.82 -9.03 -8.44
CA PRO A 67 17.02 -7.81 -8.51
C PRO A 67 16.70 -7.18 -7.15
N VAL A 68 16.13 -5.97 -7.17
CA VAL A 68 15.76 -5.23 -5.94
C VAL A 68 14.48 -5.82 -5.37
N SER A 69 14.45 -6.03 -4.05
CA SER A 69 13.23 -6.44 -3.34
C SER A 69 12.24 -5.27 -3.25
N TYR A 70 10.96 -5.58 -3.28
CA TYR A 70 9.92 -4.56 -3.13
C TYR A 70 8.66 -5.11 -2.46
N ASP A 71 7.92 -4.21 -1.85
CA ASP A 71 6.55 -4.40 -1.43
C ASP A 71 5.62 -3.54 -2.27
N SER A 72 4.40 -4.01 -2.49
CA SER A 72 3.33 -3.20 -3.05
C SER A 72 2.02 -3.41 -2.31
N LEU A 73 1.22 -2.34 -2.23
CA LEU A 73 -0.10 -2.35 -1.61
C LEU A 73 -1.18 -2.32 -2.67
N GLU A 74 -2.21 -3.11 -2.48
CA GLU A 74 -3.47 -3.02 -3.22
C GLU A 74 -4.61 -2.67 -2.25
N THR A 75 -4.87 -1.36 -2.15
CA THR A 75 -5.96 -0.82 -1.30
C THR A 75 -7.31 -0.96 -2.00
N PRO A 76 -8.45 -0.90 -1.28
CA PRO A 76 -9.78 -0.84 -1.90
C PRO A 76 -9.93 0.25 -2.96
N TYR A 77 -9.33 1.42 -2.72
CA TYR A 77 -9.32 2.52 -3.70
C TYR A 77 -8.57 2.14 -4.98
N LEU A 78 -7.39 1.50 -4.83
CA LEU A 78 -6.59 1.06 -5.97
C LEU A 78 -7.31 -0.02 -6.78
N GLN A 79 -7.99 -0.97 -6.13
CA GLN A 79 -8.81 -2.01 -6.78
C GLN A 79 -9.91 -1.39 -7.66
N VAL A 80 -10.61 -0.37 -7.17
CA VAL A 80 -11.62 0.36 -7.98
C VAL A 80 -10.96 1.04 -9.18
N ALA A 81 -9.82 1.70 -9.00
CA ALA A 81 -9.11 2.37 -10.09
C ALA A 81 -8.63 1.38 -11.16
N GLU A 82 -8.09 0.24 -10.76
CA GLU A 82 -7.65 -0.80 -11.68
C GLU A 82 -8.81 -1.45 -12.41
N HIS A 83 -9.90 -1.76 -11.71
CA HIS A 83 -11.11 -2.28 -12.33
C HIS A 83 -11.65 -1.31 -13.39
N ALA A 84 -11.73 -0.02 -13.06
CA ALA A 84 -12.21 1.01 -13.99
C ALA A 84 -11.30 1.17 -15.24
N ARG A 85 -9.99 0.98 -15.09
CA ARG A 85 -9.03 1.01 -16.20
C ARG A 85 -9.27 -0.11 -17.21
N ASP A 86 -9.61 -1.30 -16.71
CA ASP A 86 -9.69 -2.52 -17.51
C ASP A 86 -11.12 -2.81 -18.01
N ALA A 87 -12.14 -2.18 -17.40
CA ALA A 87 -13.54 -2.38 -17.76
C ALA A 87 -13.92 -1.68 -19.08
N VAL A 88 -14.85 -2.31 -19.80
CA VAL A 88 -15.39 -1.76 -21.07
C VAL A 88 -16.86 -1.41 -20.86
N ASN A 89 -17.29 -0.24 -21.37
CA ASN A 89 -18.66 0.29 -21.20
C ASN A 89 -19.07 0.39 -19.71
N TYR A 90 -18.19 0.95 -18.91
CA TYR A 90 -18.33 1.09 -17.48
C TYR A 90 -18.20 2.57 -17.11
N ASP A 91 -19.09 3.08 -16.29
CA ASP A 91 -19.06 4.49 -15.88
C ASP A 91 -18.91 4.68 -14.36
N ALA A 92 -18.79 5.94 -13.94
CA ALA A 92 -18.60 6.25 -12.51
C ALA A 92 -19.82 5.90 -11.63
N GLN A 93 -21.02 5.78 -12.22
CA GLN A 93 -22.20 5.37 -11.50
C GLN A 93 -22.20 3.85 -11.32
N ASP A 94 -21.84 3.10 -12.36
CA ASP A 94 -21.65 1.65 -12.31
C ASP A 94 -20.63 1.30 -11.21
N ALA A 95 -19.51 2.03 -11.13
CA ALA A 95 -18.51 1.84 -10.10
C ALA A 95 -19.10 2.03 -8.68
N VAL A 96 -19.91 3.08 -8.47
CA VAL A 96 -20.54 3.30 -7.17
C VAL A 96 -21.52 2.17 -6.85
N GLU A 97 -22.33 1.71 -7.80
CA GLU A 97 -23.28 0.64 -7.58
C GLU A 97 -22.59 -0.70 -7.25
N GLU A 98 -21.45 -0.98 -7.90
CA GLU A 98 -20.70 -2.21 -7.69
C GLU A 98 -19.93 -2.23 -6.38
N PHE A 99 -19.21 -1.14 -6.05
CA PHE A 99 -18.26 -1.12 -4.93
C PHE A 99 -18.83 -0.52 -3.63
N LEU A 100 -19.95 0.20 -3.69
CA LEU A 100 -20.58 0.73 -2.48
C LEU A 100 -21.11 -0.44 -1.62
N ASN A 101 -20.66 -0.52 -0.38
CA ASN A 101 -20.99 -1.59 0.57
C ASN A 101 -20.48 -3.00 0.18
N ARG A 102 -19.56 -3.09 -0.77
CA ARG A 102 -18.86 -4.34 -1.05
C ARG A 102 -17.81 -4.61 0.03
N ASP A 103 -17.78 -5.84 0.53
CA ASP A 103 -16.65 -6.28 1.36
C ASP A 103 -15.40 -6.37 0.47
N MET A 104 -14.39 -5.60 0.82
CA MET A 104 -13.15 -5.52 0.07
C MET A 104 -11.98 -5.97 0.94
N GLU A 105 -10.94 -6.38 0.27
CA GLU A 105 -9.71 -6.85 0.88
C GLU A 105 -8.62 -5.79 0.76
N PHE A 106 -7.73 -5.82 1.71
CA PHE A 106 -6.45 -5.13 1.63
C PHE A 106 -5.38 -6.18 1.33
N ARG A 107 -4.61 -5.98 0.27
CA ARG A 107 -3.58 -6.93 -0.17
C ARG A 107 -2.20 -6.31 -0.15
N VAL A 108 -1.22 -7.16 0.15
CA VAL A 108 0.19 -6.81 0.12
C VAL A 108 0.91 -7.86 -0.71
N PHE A 109 1.65 -7.40 -1.69
CA PHE A 109 2.51 -8.23 -2.52
C PHE A 109 3.95 -7.92 -2.14
N THR A 110 4.73 -8.95 -1.79
CA THR A 110 6.13 -8.81 -1.40
C THR A 110 6.99 -9.70 -2.28
N GLU A 111 7.94 -9.13 -2.99
CA GLU A 111 8.98 -9.87 -3.69
C GLU A 111 10.31 -9.64 -2.99
N VAL A 112 10.91 -10.71 -2.52
CA VAL A 112 12.15 -10.67 -1.75
C VAL A 112 13.25 -11.41 -2.49
N TYR A 113 14.37 -10.73 -2.68
CA TYR A 113 15.58 -11.32 -3.25
C TYR A 113 16.73 -11.21 -2.23
N TYR A 114 17.33 -12.34 -1.86
CA TYR A 114 18.39 -12.37 -0.85
C TYR A 114 19.45 -13.42 -1.18
N ARG A 115 20.63 -13.25 -0.58
CA ARG A 115 21.73 -14.24 -0.63
C ARG A 115 21.76 -14.99 0.70
N PRO A 116 21.49 -16.31 0.70
CA PRO A 116 21.51 -17.09 1.93
C PRO A 116 22.92 -17.18 2.51
N ARG A 117 23.03 -17.23 3.82
CA ARG A 117 24.28 -17.58 4.49
C ARG A 117 24.57 -19.06 4.24
N ARG A 118 25.80 -19.39 3.84
CA ARG A 118 26.18 -20.78 3.47
C ARG A 118 25.83 -21.84 4.50
N ALA A 119 25.81 -21.49 5.80
CA ALA A 119 25.48 -22.43 6.87
C ALA A 119 23.97 -22.72 6.99
N ALA A 120 23.10 -21.75 6.67
CA ALA A 120 21.64 -21.88 6.79
C ALA A 120 21.01 -22.64 5.61
N ALA A 121 21.62 -22.57 4.44
CA ALA A 121 21.10 -23.25 3.24
C ALA A 121 21.08 -24.78 3.35
N ALA A 122 21.85 -25.36 4.29
CA ALA A 122 21.96 -26.82 4.46
C ALA A 122 21.03 -27.38 5.56
N GLU A 123 20.48 -26.55 6.43
CA GLU A 123 19.77 -27.01 7.62
C GLU A 123 18.27 -26.72 7.66
N SER A 124 17.78 -25.76 6.87
CA SER A 124 16.35 -25.41 6.89
C SER A 124 15.60 -26.10 5.76
N GLY A 125 14.84 -27.11 6.08
CA GLY A 125 13.92 -27.79 5.13
C GLY A 125 12.73 -26.95 4.69
N THR A 126 12.65 -25.67 5.09
CA THR A 126 11.65 -24.69 4.64
C THR A 126 12.37 -23.40 4.25
N HIS A 127 12.30 -23.06 2.99
CA HIS A 127 12.86 -21.81 2.44
C HIS A 127 11.89 -20.63 2.56
N ASP A 128 10.90 -20.72 3.43
CA ASP A 128 9.81 -19.76 3.49
C ASP A 128 10.22 -18.46 4.17
N ILE A 129 10.11 -17.38 3.42
CA ILE A 129 10.18 -16.01 3.93
C ILE A 129 8.94 -15.73 4.79
N LYS A 130 9.14 -15.11 5.95
CA LYS A 130 8.03 -14.66 6.79
C LYS A 130 7.77 -13.20 6.52
N VAL A 131 6.53 -12.88 6.16
CA VAL A 131 6.05 -11.51 6.01
C VAL A 131 4.99 -11.25 7.06
N ARG A 132 5.06 -10.10 7.72
CA ARG A 132 4.11 -9.69 8.76
C ARG A 132 3.68 -8.25 8.53
N LEU A 133 2.41 -7.97 8.79
CA LEU A 133 1.87 -6.61 8.79
C LEU A 133 1.68 -6.15 10.23
N LEU A 134 2.13 -4.92 10.52
CA LEU A 134 1.96 -4.30 11.82
C LEU A 134 1.35 -2.90 11.67
N GLN A 135 0.41 -2.59 12.55
CA GLN A 135 -0.15 -1.26 12.71
C GLN A 135 -0.35 -1.00 14.19
N HIS A 136 -0.01 0.18 14.72
CA HIS A 136 -0.04 0.49 16.15
C HIS A 136 0.78 -0.49 17.00
N ASP A 137 1.95 -0.94 16.52
CA ASP A 137 2.81 -1.96 17.15
C ASP A 137 2.10 -3.31 17.39
N ARG A 138 1.01 -3.56 16.66
CA ARG A 138 0.26 -4.82 16.75
C ARG A 138 0.28 -5.53 15.39
N ARG A 139 0.45 -6.84 15.48
CA ARG A 139 0.35 -7.68 14.30
C ARG A 139 -1.10 -7.72 13.80
N ILE A 140 -1.27 -7.50 12.50
CA ILE A 140 -2.53 -7.70 11.81
C ILE A 140 -2.62 -9.18 11.42
N ASP A 141 -3.77 -9.77 11.65
CA ASP A 141 -4.06 -11.14 11.23
C ASP A 141 -4.38 -11.17 9.73
N VAL A 142 -3.53 -11.83 8.97
CA VAL A 142 -3.56 -11.91 7.51
C VAL A 142 -3.56 -13.36 7.04
N GLU A 143 -4.17 -13.61 5.90
CA GLU A 143 -4.06 -14.85 5.15
C GLU A 143 -2.95 -14.75 4.11
N ILE A 144 -2.21 -15.83 3.91
CA ILE A 144 -1.27 -15.95 2.78
C ILE A 144 -2.05 -16.60 1.65
N THR A 145 -2.30 -15.83 0.58
CA THR A 145 -3.12 -16.28 -0.55
C THR A 145 -2.28 -16.86 -1.68
N ASP A 146 -1.04 -16.38 -1.81
CA ASP A 146 -0.06 -16.97 -2.71
C ASP A 146 1.33 -16.97 -2.12
N ARG A 147 2.10 -17.97 -2.49
CA ARG A 147 3.53 -18.07 -2.21
C ARG A 147 4.19 -18.87 -3.33
N SER A 148 5.14 -18.25 -3.99
CA SER A 148 5.85 -18.88 -5.09
C SER A 148 7.32 -18.52 -5.07
N ASP A 149 8.16 -19.49 -5.47
CA ASP A 149 9.57 -19.25 -5.65
C ASP A 149 9.80 -18.51 -6.96
N LEU A 150 10.60 -17.45 -6.90
CA LEU A 150 11.07 -16.73 -8.07
C LEU A 150 12.34 -17.38 -8.62
N ASN A 151 12.62 -17.11 -9.89
CA ASN A 151 13.81 -17.66 -10.53
C ASN A 151 15.08 -17.25 -9.77
N VAL A 152 15.99 -18.21 -9.59
CA VAL A 152 17.32 -17.95 -9.06
C VAL A 152 18.05 -17.00 -9.99
N PHE A 153 18.46 -15.86 -9.46
CA PHE A 153 19.24 -14.87 -10.20
C PHE A 153 20.72 -15.08 -9.90
N ARG A 154 21.51 -15.29 -10.96
CA ARG A 154 22.97 -15.39 -10.86
C ARG A 154 23.60 -14.08 -11.33
N ASP A 155 24.29 -13.41 -10.42
CA ASP A 155 25.08 -12.23 -10.74
C ASP A 155 26.25 -12.61 -11.66
N ALA A 156 26.33 -11.98 -12.84
CA ALA A 156 27.32 -12.32 -13.87
C ALA A 156 28.75 -11.98 -13.45
N GLU A 157 28.95 -10.99 -12.58
CA GLU A 157 30.29 -10.54 -12.15
C GLU A 157 30.80 -11.34 -10.95
N THR A 158 29.94 -11.64 -10.00
CA THR A 158 30.33 -12.32 -8.74
C THR A 158 30.06 -13.81 -8.74
N SER A 159 29.32 -14.34 -9.74
CA SER A 159 28.80 -15.71 -9.78
C SER A 159 28.00 -16.12 -8.54
N GLN A 160 27.50 -15.15 -7.79
CA GLN A 160 26.69 -15.41 -6.61
C GLN A 160 25.21 -15.55 -7.00
N GLU A 161 24.56 -16.50 -6.37
CA GLU A 161 23.14 -16.75 -6.59
C GLU A 161 22.29 -16.02 -5.54
N SER A 162 21.19 -15.41 -6.00
CA SER A 162 20.13 -14.87 -5.17
C SER A 162 18.92 -15.80 -5.27
N ILE A 163 18.27 -16.02 -4.13
CA ILE A 163 16.99 -16.70 -4.06
C ILE A 163 15.92 -15.63 -4.00
N GLY A 164 14.87 -15.80 -4.79
CA GLY A 164 13.70 -14.94 -4.77
C GLY A 164 12.46 -15.68 -4.31
N GLN A 165 11.58 -15.00 -3.58
CA GLN A 165 10.26 -15.52 -3.23
C GLN A 165 9.23 -14.40 -3.31
N HIS A 166 8.09 -14.72 -3.91
CA HIS A 166 6.88 -13.92 -3.90
C HIS A 166 5.96 -14.39 -2.79
N VAL A 167 5.37 -13.45 -2.06
CA VAL A 167 4.38 -13.71 -1.01
C VAL A 167 3.24 -12.70 -1.16
N GLU A 168 2.03 -13.20 -1.30
CA GLU A 168 0.81 -12.40 -1.26
C GLU A 168 0.10 -12.58 0.09
N LEU A 169 -0.19 -11.46 0.75
CA LEU A 169 -0.94 -11.39 1.99
C LEU A 169 -2.25 -10.67 1.76
N GLN A 170 -3.29 -11.12 2.44
CA GLN A 170 -4.62 -10.56 2.34
C GLN A 170 -5.26 -10.46 3.72
N CYS A 171 -5.99 -9.38 3.97
CA CYS A 171 -6.91 -9.27 5.09
C CYS A 171 -8.14 -8.46 4.69
N ASN A 172 -9.20 -8.54 5.52
CA ASN A 172 -10.34 -7.64 5.34
C ASN A 172 -9.87 -6.18 5.54
N ALA A 173 -10.29 -5.30 4.64
CA ALA A 173 -9.87 -3.90 4.62
C ALA A 173 -10.28 -3.11 5.88
N ASP A 174 -11.28 -3.58 6.64
CA ASP A 174 -11.71 -3.00 7.91
C ASP A 174 -10.68 -3.16 9.06
N LYS A 175 -9.71 -4.05 8.89
CA LYS A 175 -8.60 -4.25 9.86
C LYS A 175 -7.50 -3.21 9.73
N ILE A 176 -7.53 -2.39 8.68
CA ILE A 176 -6.54 -1.38 8.35
C ILE A 176 -7.14 0.00 8.56
N ASP A 177 -6.43 0.89 9.19
CA ASP A 177 -6.79 2.31 9.29
C ASP A 177 -5.76 3.21 8.60
N SER A 178 -5.94 4.53 8.67
CA SER A 178 -5.06 5.51 8.01
C SER A 178 -3.72 5.75 8.72
N SER A 179 -3.41 5.02 9.78
CA SER A 179 -2.11 5.11 10.47
C SER A 179 -1.01 4.42 9.67
N PRO A 180 0.27 4.70 9.97
CA PRO A 180 1.38 4.02 9.31
C PRO A 180 1.28 2.49 9.41
N LEU A 181 1.48 1.82 8.27
CA LEU A 181 1.52 0.37 8.15
C LEU A 181 2.97 -0.07 7.94
N THR A 182 3.46 -0.95 8.80
CA THR A 182 4.80 -1.53 8.67
C THR A 182 4.70 -2.96 8.14
N ILE A 183 5.52 -3.27 7.15
CA ILE A 183 5.71 -4.61 6.59
C ILE A 183 7.07 -5.09 7.06
N GLU A 184 7.08 -6.16 7.85
CA GLU A 184 8.29 -6.84 8.30
C GLU A 184 8.55 -8.05 7.42
N VAL A 185 9.79 -8.20 6.97
CA VAL A 185 10.27 -9.34 6.19
C VAL A 185 11.42 -10.03 6.93
N GLU A 186 11.29 -11.34 7.14
CA GLU A 186 12.32 -12.18 7.75
C GLU A 186 12.64 -13.35 6.81
N THR A 187 13.90 -13.44 6.36
CA THR A 187 14.35 -14.58 5.54
C THR A 187 14.61 -15.81 6.40
N PRO A 188 14.66 -17.03 5.81
CA PRO A 188 14.93 -18.26 6.54
C PRO A 188 16.27 -18.28 7.29
N ASP A 189 17.26 -17.52 6.82
CA ASP A 189 18.57 -17.39 7.45
C ASP A 189 18.66 -16.22 8.46
N GLY A 190 17.50 -15.65 8.85
CA GLY A 190 17.37 -14.61 9.86
C GLY A 190 17.84 -13.22 9.44
N GLN A 191 17.84 -12.93 8.13
CA GLN A 191 17.97 -11.55 7.68
C GLN A 191 16.62 -10.84 7.81
N HIS A 192 16.65 -9.55 8.13
CA HIS A 192 15.44 -8.78 8.44
C HIS A 192 15.44 -7.45 7.69
N ALA A 193 14.26 -7.05 7.24
CA ALA A 193 13.98 -5.75 6.67
C ALA A 193 12.59 -5.27 7.09
N GLU A 194 12.41 -3.97 7.09
CA GLU A 194 11.14 -3.31 7.38
C GLU A 194 10.90 -2.20 6.36
N THR A 195 9.66 -2.08 5.92
CA THR A 195 9.16 -0.96 5.14
C THR A 195 7.96 -0.36 5.83
N THR A 196 7.77 0.94 5.72
CA THR A 196 6.61 1.62 6.33
C THR A 196 5.92 2.49 5.29
N TYR A 197 4.62 2.31 5.17
CA TYR A 197 3.72 3.12 4.37
C TYR A 197 2.97 4.11 5.26
N ASP A 198 2.98 5.38 4.90
CA ASP A 198 2.10 6.37 5.51
C ASP A 198 0.74 6.32 4.82
N LEU A 199 -0.20 5.56 5.40
CA LEU A 199 -1.53 5.41 4.83
C LEU A 199 -2.37 6.70 4.91
N SER A 200 -1.92 7.71 5.64
CA SER A 200 -2.56 9.03 5.62
C SER A 200 -2.35 9.76 4.29
N GLU A 201 -1.33 9.38 3.51
CA GLU A 201 -1.01 9.93 2.19
C GLU A 201 -1.45 9.01 1.03
N ILE A 202 -1.98 7.83 1.35
CA ILE A 202 -2.45 6.80 0.40
C ILE A 202 -3.98 6.71 0.48
N LYS A 203 -4.65 6.60 -0.67
CA LYS A 203 -6.10 6.30 -0.73
C LYS A 203 -6.37 4.82 -0.84
#